data_951cd8a6e11eff5ff7c803b4f6350974
#
_entry.id   951cd8a6e11eff5ff7c803b4f6350974
#
_cell.length_a   1.000
_cell.length_b   1.000
_cell.length_c   1.000
_cell.angle_alpha   90.00
_cell.angle_beta   90.00
_cell.angle_gamma   90.00
#
_symmetry.space_group_name_H-M   'P 1'
#
loop_
_entity.id
_entity.type
_entity.pdbx_description
1 polymer ?
#
loop_
_entity_poly.entity_id
_entity_poly.type
_entity_poly.pdbx_seq_one_letter_code
_entity_poly.pdbx_strand_id
1 'polypeptide(L)'
;MEEEQFEKHAGDEPSAQDLAELEHARLHAEGIPHSHSHTHTHTHESTKAVLNRLSRAIGHLESIRKMVESGRDCSEVLIQLSAVKAAINNTGKVILHDHIQHCLVDAIETGDMEAIAELN
;
A
#
# COMPACT_ATOMS: atom_id res chain seq x y z
N MET A 1 -4.00 -19.89 -45.75
CA MET A 1 -4.62 -18.94 -44.82
C MET A 1 -3.94 -19.15 -43.47
N GLU A 2 -2.90 -18.42 -43.22
CA GLU A 2 -2.20 -18.41 -41.94
C GLU A 2 -2.80 -17.30 -41.10
N GLU A 3 -3.53 -17.68 -40.03
CA GLU A 3 -3.95 -16.74 -39.01
C GLU A 3 -2.70 -16.39 -38.18
N GLU A 4 -2.14 -15.22 -38.43
CA GLU A 4 -1.17 -14.60 -37.51
C GLU A 4 -1.88 -14.35 -36.19
N GLN A 5 -1.56 -15.18 -35.21
CA GLN A 5 -1.90 -14.89 -33.82
C GLN A 5 -1.06 -13.71 -33.36
N PHE A 6 -1.69 -12.54 -33.36
CA PHE A 6 -1.17 -11.34 -32.72
C PHE A 6 -1.20 -11.57 -31.20
N GLU A 7 -0.13 -12.10 -30.65
CA GLU A 7 0.07 -12.14 -29.20
C GLU A 7 0.15 -10.69 -28.72
N LYS A 8 -0.97 -10.27 -28.13
CA LYS A 8 -1.05 -9.02 -27.40
C LYS A 8 -0.17 -9.18 -26.16
N HIS A 9 1.07 -8.73 -26.24
CA HIS A 9 1.86 -8.47 -25.04
C HIS A 9 1.08 -7.47 -24.19
N ALA A 10 0.45 -7.98 -23.15
CA ALA A 10 -0.04 -7.14 -22.06
C ALA A 10 1.21 -6.41 -21.54
N GLY A 11 1.29 -5.12 -21.82
CA GLY A 11 2.36 -4.28 -21.31
C GLY A 11 2.40 -4.40 -19.80
N ASP A 12 3.54 -4.82 -19.30
CA ASP A 12 3.82 -4.88 -17.87
C ASP A 12 3.67 -3.44 -17.35
N GLU A 13 2.55 -3.16 -16.71
CA GLU A 13 2.36 -1.85 -16.10
C GLU A 13 3.39 -1.70 -14.98
N PRO A 14 4.12 -0.58 -14.95
CA PRO A 14 5.16 -0.39 -13.95
C PRO A 14 4.55 -0.46 -12.54
N SER A 15 5.23 -1.14 -11.65
CA SER A 15 4.80 -1.23 -10.26
C SER A 15 4.81 0.15 -9.59
N ALA A 16 4.07 0.30 -8.49
CA ALA A 16 4.09 1.54 -7.73
C ALA A 16 5.49 1.93 -7.24
N GLN A 17 6.36 0.94 -7.03
CA GLN A 17 7.76 1.16 -6.68
C GLN A 17 8.56 1.69 -7.86
N ASP A 18 8.37 1.12 -9.05
CA ASP A 18 9.03 1.58 -10.28
C ASP A 18 8.67 3.03 -10.60
N LEU A 19 7.40 3.39 -10.42
CA LEU A 19 6.92 4.77 -10.60
C LEU A 19 7.53 5.73 -9.60
N ALA A 20 7.65 5.32 -8.34
CA ALA A 20 8.27 6.12 -7.28
C ALA A 20 9.76 6.33 -7.52
N GLU A 21 10.48 5.31 -8.00
CA GLU A 21 11.89 5.42 -8.36
C GLU A 21 12.12 6.33 -9.56
N LEU A 22 11.26 6.24 -10.58
CA LEU A 22 11.31 7.14 -11.74
C LEU A 22 11.07 8.59 -11.36
N GLU A 23 10.08 8.85 -10.51
CA GLU A 23 9.78 10.19 -10.01
C GLU A 23 10.95 10.75 -9.18
N HIS A 24 11.53 9.92 -8.34
CA HIS A 24 12.70 10.29 -7.55
C HIS A 24 13.92 10.63 -8.44
N ALA A 25 14.18 9.82 -9.45
CA ALA A 25 15.26 10.07 -10.41
C ALA A 25 15.02 11.37 -11.20
N ARG A 26 13.77 11.67 -11.56
CA ARG A 26 13.38 12.91 -12.22
C ARG A 26 13.66 14.13 -11.34
N LEU A 27 13.26 14.08 -10.08
CA LEU A 27 13.47 15.16 -9.12
C LEU A 27 14.96 15.46 -8.92
N HIS A 28 15.81 14.44 -8.90
CA HIS A 28 17.26 14.61 -8.86
C HIS A 28 17.81 15.28 -10.13
N ALA A 29 17.35 14.87 -11.28
CA ALA A 29 17.81 15.43 -12.57
C ALA A 29 17.41 16.89 -12.74
N GLU A 30 16.27 17.30 -12.19
CA GLU A 30 15.77 18.67 -12.24
C GLU A 30 16.33 19.57 -11.12
N GLY A 31 17.11 19.02 -10.19
CA GLY A 31 17.70 19.76 -9.07
C GLY A 31 16.68 20.34 -8.10
N ILE A 32 15.47 19.77 -8.07
CA ILE A 32 14.40 20.20 -7.18
C ILE A 32 14.71 19.71 -5.77
N PRO A 33 14.72 20.57 -4.74
CA PRO A 33 14.91 20.13 -3.37
C PRO A 33 13.72 19.26 -2.96
N HIS A 34 13.97 17.98 -2.73
CA HIS A 34 13.01 17.03 -2.25
C HIS A 34 13.53 16.33 -0.99
N SER A 35 12.63 16.07 -0.11
CA SER A 35 12.94 15.34 1.12
C SER A 35 13.34 13.91 0.75
N HIS A 36 14.58 13.54 1.02
CA HIS A 36 14.97 12.15 1.07
C HIS A 36 14.32 11.53 2.30
N SER A 37 13.08 11.15 2.17
CA SER A 37 12.52 10.20 3.09
C SER A 37 13.38 8.95 2.95
N HIS A 38 14.20 8.68 3.93
CA HIS A 38 14.94 7.43 3.99
C HIS A 38 13.91 6.33 4.07
N THR A 39 13.52 5.81 2.91
CA THR A 39 12.76 4.57 2.81
C THR A 39 13.70 3.49 3.31
N HIS A 40 13.73 3.35 4.62
CA HIS A 40 14.25 2.13 5.22
C HIS A 40 13.36 1.00 4.71
N THR A 41 13.84 0.27 3.72
CA THR A 41 13.21 -0.96 3.25
C THR A 41 13.36 -1.98 4.38
N HIS A 42 12.60 -1.78 5.43
CA HIS A 42 12.51 -2.76 6.50
C HIS A 42 11.57 -3.86 6.00
N THR A 43 12.17 -4.98 5.59
CA THR A 43 11.43 -6.23 5.42
C THR A 43 10.96 -6.67 6.81
N HIS A 44 9.80 -6.17 7.19
CA HIS A 44 9.18 -6.55 8.46
C HIS A 44 8.55 -7.93 8.33
N GLU A 45 8.62 -8.73 9.38
CA GLU A 45 7.83 -9.97 9.48
C GLU A 45 6.34 -9.68 9.25
N SER A 46 5.86 -8.51 9.64
CA SER A 46 4.50 -8.05 9.42
C SER A 46 4.17 -7.66 7.97
N THR A 47 5.17 -7.44 7.11
CA THR A 47 4.92 -7.07 5.70
C THR A 47 4.07 -8.11 4.99
N LYS A 48 4.39 -9.39 5.15
CA LYS A 48 3.60 -10.49 4.57
C LYS A 48 2.17 -10.51 5.13
N ALA A 49 2.04 -10.33 6.43
CA ALA A 49 0.74 -10.28 7.09
C ALA A 49 -0.10 -9.08 6.60
N VAL A 50 0.50 -7.92 6.43
CA VAL A 50 -0.14 -6.72 5.89
C VAL A 50 -0.58 -6.94 4.45
N LEU A 51 0.28 -7.49 3.60
CA LEU A 51 -0.05 -7.80 2.21
C LEU A 51 -1.21 -8.81 2.11
N ASN A 52 -1.23 -9.82 2.96
CA ASN A 52 -2.33 -10.77 3.02
C ASN A 52 -3.65 -10.12 3.46
N ARG A 53 -3.60 -9.19 4.42
CA ARG A 53 -4.78 -8.41 4.84
C ARG A 53 -5.28 -7.53 3.71
N LEU A 54 -4.40 -6.85 3.00
CA LEU A 54 -4.77 -6.02 1.84
C LEU A 54 -5.37 -6.87 0.71
N SER A 55 -4.77 -8.01 0.40
CA SER A 55 -5.31 -8.93 -0.62
C SER A 55 -6.72 -9.41 -0.28
N ARG A 56 -6.98 -9.73 0.99
CA ARG A 56 -8.33 -10.11 1.44
C ARG A 56 -9.31 -8.95 1.35
N ALA A 57 -8.90 -7.74 1.71
CA ALA A 57 -9.73 -6.55 1.59
C ALA A 57 -10.06 -6.24 0.12
N ILE A 58 -9.09 -6.38 -0.79
CA ILE A 58 -9.30 -6.21 -2.24
C ILE A 58 -10.33 -7.21 -2.75
N GLY A 59 -10.18 -8.49 -2.41
CA GLY A 59 -11.13 -9.54 -2.82
C GLY A 59 -12.52 -9.31 -2.25
N HIS A 60 -12.63 -8.86 -1.01
CA HIS A 60 -13.90 -8.54 -0.36
C HIS A 60 -14.57 -7.32 -1.03
N LEU A 61 -13.79 -6.29 -1.34
CA LEU A 61 -14.28 -5.10 -2.03
C LEU A 61 -14.77 -5.44 -3.45
N GLU A 62 -14.08 -6.33 -4.15
CA GLU A 62 -14.53 -6.83 -5.47
C GLU A 62 -15.86 -7.59 -5.36
N SER A 63 -16.05 -8.38 -4.31
CA SER A 63 -17.34 -9.04 -4.03
C SER A 63 -18.46 -8.03 -3.78
N ILE A 64 -18.18 -6.95 -3.06
CA ILE A 64 -19.14 -5.86 -2.82
C ILE A 64 -19.52 -5.18 -4.13
N ARG A 65 -18.55 -4.92 -4.99
CA ARG A 65 -18.80 -4.37 -6.32
C ARG A 65 -19.77 -5.22 -7.13
N LYS A 66 -19.58 -6.54 -7.12
CA LYS A 66 -20.50 -7.49 -7.77
C LYS A 66 -21.89 -7.48 -7.15
N MET A 67 -21.98 -7.33 -5.83
CA MET A 67 -23.28 -7.19 -5.14
C MET A 67 -24.03 -5.95 -5.64
N VAL A 68 -23.36 -4.82 -5.78
CA VAL A 68 -23.96 -3.59 -6.30
C VAL A 68 -24.39 -3.78 -7.75
N GLU A 69 -23.53 -4.35 -8.59
CA GLU A 69 -23.82 -4.62 -10.00
C GLU A 69 -25.03 -5.54 -10.19
N SER A 70 -25.21 -6.52 -9.31
CA SER A 70 -26.34 -7.48 -9.34
C SER A 70 -27.61 -6.97 -8.67
N GLY A 71 -27.62 -5.78 -8.12
CA GLY A 71 -28.78 -5.19 -7.47
C GLY A 71 -29.13 -5.80 -6.12
N ARG A 72 -28.12 -6.29 -5.36
CA ARG A 72 -28.33 -6.81 -4.01
C ARG A 72 -28.91 -5.71 -3.09
N ASP A 73 -29.63 -6.15 -2.07
CA ASP A 73 -30.23 -5.26 -1.09
C ASP A 73 -29.19 -4.31 -0.45
N CYS A 74 -29.55 -3.02 -0.36
CA CYS A 74 -28.65 -2.00 0.14
C CYS A 74 -28.18 -2.28 1.58
N SER A 75 -29.00 -2.85 2.42
CA SER A 75 -28.62 -3.20 3.79
C SER A 75 -27.55 -4.27 3.84
N GLU A 76 -27.61 -5.27 2.97
CA GLU A 76 -26.56 -6.29 2.84
C GLU A 76 -25.23 -5.68 2.34
N VAL A 77 -25.32 -4.81 1.34
CA VAL A 77 -24.14 -4.09 0.80
C VAL A 77 -23.48 -3.23 1.88
N LEU A 78 -24.27 -2.49 2.65
CA LEU A 78 -23.77 -1.63 3.72
C LEU A 78 -23.10 -2.44 4.85
N ILE A 79 -23.64 -3.60 5.21
CA ILE A 79 -23.02 -4.49 6.20
C ILE A 79 -21.65 -4.95 5.72
N GLN A 80 -21.54 -5.40 4.47
CA GLN A 80 -20.29 -5.85 3.89
C GLN A 80 -19.29 -4.70 3.75
N LEU A 81 -19.74 -3.53 3.36
CA LEU A 81 -18.90 -2.35 3.24
C LEU A 81 -18.35 -1.92 4.62
N SER A 82 -19.15 -1.99 5.67
CA SER A 82 -18.70 -1.73 7.04
C SER A 82 -17.63 -2.70 7.49
N ALA A 83 -17.75 -3.98 7.11
CA ALA A 83 -16.75 -5.00 7.40
C ALA A 83 -15.42 -4.73 6.70
N VAL A 84 -15.43 -4.35 5.41
CA VAL A 84 -14.21 -3.97 4.67
C VAL A 84 -13.58 -2.72 5.27
N LYS A 85 -14.37 -1.72 5.60
CA LYS A 85 -13.89 -0.49 6.25
C LYS A 85 -13.15 -0.81 7.55
N ALA A 86 -13.70 -1.67 8.39
CA ALA A 86 -13.07 -2.11 9.62
C ALA A 86 -11.76 -2.87 9.36
N ALA A 87 -11.72 -3.75 8.36
CA ALA A 87 -10.54 -4.50 7.98
C ALA A 87 -9.41 -3.58 7.47
N ILE A 88 -9.74 -2.58 6.66
CA ILE A 88 -8.79 -1.58 6.17
C ILE A 88 -8.25 -0.74 7.33
N ASN A 89 -9.12 -0.29 8.22
CA ASN A 89 -8.72 0.47 9.39
C ASN A 89 -7.78 -0.32 10.30
N ASN A 90 -8.07 -1.59 10.55
CA ASN A 90 -7.22 -2.47 11.34
C ASN A 90 -5.86 -2.73 10.67
N THR A 91 -5.83 -2.85 9.35
CA THR A 91 -4.58 -2.97 8.58
C THR A 91 -3.73 -1.71 8.75
N GLY A 92 -4.35 -0.54 8.68
CA GLY A 92 -3.68 0.73 8.95
C GLY A 92 -3.08 0.80 10.34
N LYS A 93 -3.78 0.30 11.35
CA LYS A 93 -3.25 0.23 12.73
C LYS A 93 -2.04 -0.68 12.86
N VAL A 94 -2.02 -1.82 12.16
CA VAL A 94 -0.87 -2.74 12.14
C VAL A 94 0.35 -2.05 11.54
N ILE A 95 0.16 -1.37 10.41
CA ILE A 95 1.24 -0.62 9.73
C ILE A 95 1.77 0.49 10.65
N LEU A 96 0.89 1.25 11.25
CA LEU A 96 1.26 2.34 12.14
C LEU A 96 2.03 1.84 13.37
N HIS A 97 1.58 0.74 13.97
CA HIS A 97 2.24 0.12 15.12
C HIS A 97 3.67 -0.31 14.79
N ASP A 98 3.86 -0.97 13.66
CA ASP A 98 5.19 -1.38 13.20
C ASP A 98 6.08 -0.18 12.92
N HIS A 99 5.53 0.84 12.26
CA HIS A 99 6.25 2.07 11.96
C HIS A 99 6.73 2.76 13.23
N ILE A 100 5.87 2.91 14.24
CA ILE A 100 6.24 3.51 15.53
C ILE A 100 7.31 2.70 16.23
N GLN A 101 7.18 1.37 16.30
CA GLN A 101 8.18 0.50 16.92
C GLN A 101 9.55 0.65 16.26
N HIS A 102 9.61 0.62 14.93
CA HIS A 102 10.87 0.72 14.20
C HIS A 102 11.49 2.12 14.30
N CYS A 103 10.71 3.17 14.12
CA CYS A 103 11.21 4.54 14.24
C CYS A 103 11.67 4.84 15.67
N LEU A 104 10.97 4.36 16.68
CA LEU A 104 11.34 4.56 18.08
C LEU A 104 12.62 3.81 18.44
N VAL A 105 12.77 2.54 18.01
CA VAL A 105 13.98 1.75 18.22
C VAL A 105 15.17 2.39 17.53
N ASP A 106 15.04 2.78 16.27
CA ASP A 106 16.09 3.48 15.53
C ASP A 106 16.49 4.81 16.20
N ALA A 107 15.52 5.57 16.66
CA ALA A 107 15.76 6.84 17.33
C ALA A 107 16.50 6.66 18.68
N ILE A 108 16.17 5.61 19.42
CA ILE A 108 16.86 5.26 20.69
C ILE A 108 18.28 4.79 20.40
N GLU A 109 18.48 3.92 19.41
CA GLU A 109 19.80 3.38 19.05
C GLU A 109 20.72 4.45 18.46
N THR A 110 20.19 5.39 17.69
CA THR A 110 20.94 6.48 17.07
C THR A 110 21.05 7.72 17.96
N GLY A 111 20.26 7.81 19.03
CA GLY A 111 20.15 8.99 19.87
C GLY A 111 19.50 10.18 19.19
N ASP A 112 18.71 9.95 18.14
CA ASP A 112 18.04 10.99 17.37
C ASP A 112 16.75 11.47 18.05
N MET A 113 16.88 12.53 18.84
CA MET A 113 15.76 13.15 19.55
C MET A 113 14.77 13.85 18.62
N GLU A 114 15.19 14.27 17.43
CA GLU A 114 14.30 14.90 16.44
C GLU A 114 13.33 13.88 15.85
N ALA A 115 13.79 12.68 15.54
CA ALA A 115 12.93 11.61 15.07
C ALA A 115 11.85 11.23 16.08
N ILE A 116 12.17 11.26 17.38
CA ILE A 116 11.19 11.03 18.45
C ILE A 116 10.17 12.19 18.51
N ALA A 117 10.58 13.41 18.33
CA ALA A 117 9.71 14.58 18.33
C ALA A 117 8.70 14.56 17.16
N GLU A 118 9.09 14.05 16.00
CA GLU A 118 8.23 13.92 14.82
C GLU A 118 7.11 12.88 14.99
N LEU A 119 7.22 11.99 15.97
CA LEU A 119 6.19 10.98 16.26
C LEU A 119 5.00 11.54 17.06
N ASN A 120 5.08 12.74 17.55
CA ASN A 120 4.01 13.39 18.31
C ASN A 120 3.03 14.14 17.39
#